data_fcd6d457c5e60ec0c490566451533017
#
_entry.id   fcd6d457c5e60ec0c490566451533017
#
_cell.length_a   1.000
_cell.length_b   1.000
_cell.length_c   1.000
_cell.angle_alpha   90.00
_cell.angle_beta   90.00
_cell.angle_gamma   90.00
#
_symmetry.space_group_name_H-M   'P 1'
#
loop_
_entity.id
_entity.type
_entity.pdbx_description
1 polymer ?
#
loop_
_entity_poly.entity_id
_entity_poly.type
_entity_poly.pdbx_seq_one_letter_code
_entity_poly.pdbx_strand_id
1 'polypeptide(L)'
;MARHSWPGTISSCSTPSASGTFSSYALPSLNAGLRWDTSRLNVDGSLWVISTSSPLITQAAAIANNFVLAGSGGTPNWNYYLLTATNVTQPASQWTRIATNTFGPTGGFSYTNPINPAMSQLFLQIQVQ
;
A
#
# COMPACT_ATOMS: atom_id res chain seq x y z
N MET A 1 25.21 11.20 23.31
CA MET A 1 24.90 11.30 22.62
C MET A 1 24.90 11.25 21.65
N ALA A 2 24.70 11.19 21.35
CA ALA A 2 24.53 11.20 20.47
C ALA A 2 24.51 11.71 19.67
N ARG A 3 24.62 12.06 19.37
CA ARG A 3 24.59 12.47 18.68
C ARG A 3 24.39 13.04 17.98
N HIS A 4 24.29 13.18 17.48
CA HIS A 4 24.00 13.73 16.76
C HIS A 4 23.57 14.01 16.18
N SER A 5 23.59 14.13 16.01
CA SER A 5 23.25 14.47 15.40
C SER A 5 22.69 14.75 14.71
N TRP A 6 22.68 14.96 14.27
CA TRP A 6 22.03 15.42 13.52
C TRP A 6 20.88 15.14 13.60
N PRO A 7 20.49 15.81 13.41
CA PRO A 7 19.48 15.50 13.79
C PRO A 7 19.22 14.28 13.55
N GLY A 8 19.17 13.97 13.96
CA GLY A 8 18.65 13.06 13.81
C GLY A 8 19.07 11.85 13.59
N THR A 9 19.93 11.76 13.64
CA THR A 9 20.29 10.67 13.36
C THR A 9 20.09 9.73 14.18
N ILE A 10 19.45 9.18 14.05
CA ILE A 10 19.19 8.29 14.73
C ILE A 10 19.99 7.26 14.66
N SER A 11 20.56 7.30 14.21
CA SER A 11 21.25 6.35 14.10
C SER A 11 21.90 5.72 14.85
N SER A 12 22.23 5.60 14.83
CA SER A 12 22.99 5.12 15.37
C SER A 12 22.96 4.32 16.31
N CYS A 13 22.22 4.25 16.77
CA CYS A 13 22.10 3.44 17.69
C CYS A 13 22.15 2.14 17.38
N SER A 14 22.82 1.76 16.89
CA SER A 14 22.87 0.51 16.42
C SER A 14 23.41 -0.54 17.28
N THR A 15 23.46 -0.43 18.45
CA THR A 15 23.91 -1.53 19.24
C THR A 15 22.91 -2.64 19.19
N PRO A 16 23.31 -3.82 18.84
CA PRO A 16 22.38 -4.91 18.65
C PRO A 16 21.67 -5.33 19.93
N SER A 17 22.18 -4.97 21.05
CA SER A 17 21.58 -5.34 22.30
C SER A 17 20.67 -4.26 22.85
N ALA A 18 20.42 -3.21 22.12
CA ALA A 18 19.53 -2.19 22.60
C ALA A 18 18.14 -2.79 22.76
N SER A 19 17.61 -2.74 23.93
CA SER A 19 16.24 -3.16 24.21
C SER A 19 15.49 -1.99 24.81
N GLY A 20 14.24 -1.92 24.53
CA GLY A 20 13.40 -0.85 24.99
C GLY A 20 12.37 -0.46 23.93
N THR A 21 11.47 0.38 24.31
CA THR A 21 10.45 0.90 23.41
C THR A 21 10.45 2.41 23.44
N PHE A 22 10.22 3.02 22.31
CA PHE A 22 10.00 4.44 22.24
C PHE A 22 8.56 4.72 22.66
N SER A 23 8.40 5.40 23.79
CA SER A 23 7.07 5.79 24.24
C SER A 23 6.60 7.07 23.56
N SER A 24 7.51 7.89 23.09
CA SER A 24 7.21 9.07 22.30
C SER A 24 8.39 9.42 21.40
N TYR A 25 8.10 10.04 20.29
CA TYR A 25 9.11 10.54 19.36
C TYR A 25 8.54 11.74 18.60
N ALA A 26 9.42 12.64 18.22
CA ALA A 26 9.07 13.78 17.39
C ALA A 26 9.74 13.63 16.04
N LEU A 27 8.93 13.53 15.01
CA LEU A 27 9.41 13.39 13.63
C LEU A 27 9.06 14.65 12.85
N PRO A 28 9.91 15.08 11.92
CA PRO A 28 9.61 16.23 11.09
C PRO A 28 8.36 16.01 10.24
N SER A 29 7.70 17.09 9.90
CA SER A 29 6.55 17.03 9.02
C SER A 29 6.96 16.61 7.63
N LEU A 30 6.15 15.81 7.00
CA LEU A 30 6.34 15.39 5.62
C LEU A 30 5.38 16.13 4.70
N ASN A 31 5.69 16.13 3.42
CA ASN A 31 4.80 16.67 2.41
C ASN A 31 3.49 15.89 2.37
N ALA A 32 2.45 16.52 1.83
CA ALA A 32 1.16 15.87 1.66
C ALA A 32 1.30 14.56 0.86
N GLY A 33 0.59 13.55 1.30
CA GLY A 33 0.66 12.23 0.66
C GLY A 33 1.79 11.34 1.18
N LEU A 34 2.53 11.78 2.19
CA LEU A 34 3.56 10.98 2.82
C LEU A 34 3.31 10.87 4.32
N ARG A 35 3.75 9.77 4.90
CA ARG A 35 3.75 9.57 6.35
C ARG A 35 4.94 8.75 6.80
N TRP A 36 5.27 8.86 8.06
CA TRP A 36 6.28 8.00 8.66
C TRP A 36 5.70 6.63 8.96
N ASP A 37 6.42 5.60 8.60
CA ASP A 37 6.16 4.24 9.07
C ASP A 37 7.10 3.96 10.23
N THR A 38 6.53 3.85 11.40
CA THR A 38 7.25 3.60 12.65
C THR A 38 7.11 2.15 13.12
N SER A 39 6.53 1.29 12.30
CA SER A 39 6.23 -0.09 12.71
C SER A 39 7.46 -0.88 13.11
N ARG A 40 8.60 -0.51 12.56
CA ARG A 40 9.86 -1.17 12.86
C ARG A 40 10.72 -0.45 13.87
N LEU A 41 10.30 0.71 14.33
CA LEU A 41 11.11 1.52 15.21
C LEU A 41 11.51 0.78 16.49
N ASN A 42 10.60 -0.01 17.05
CA ASN A 42 10.86 -0.79 18.25
C ASN A 42 11.34 -2.22 17.94
N VAL A 43 11.55 -2.56 16.69
CA VAL A 43 12.03 -3.89 16.28
C VAL A 43 13.52 -3.84 15.92
N ASP A 44 13.88 -2.94 15.02
CA ASP A 44 15.25 -2.82 14.52
C ASP A 44 15.73 -1.35 14.45
N GLY A 45 14.94 -0.42 14.96
CA GLY A 45 15.30 0.99 14.98
C GLY A 45 15.09 1.73 13.67
N SER A 46 14.45 1.12 12.69
CA SER A 46 14.29 1.74 11.38
C SER A 46 13.02 2.58 11.26
N LEU A 47 13.13 3.63 10.47
CA LEU A 47 12.04 4.52 10.10
C LEU A 47 11.96 4.59 8.59
N TRP A 48 10.76 4.57 8.07
CA TRP A 48 10.52 4.65 6.63
C TRP A 48 9.53 5.77 6.34
N VAL A 49 9.68 6.36 5.17
CA VAL A 49 8.68 7.28 4.63
C VAL A 49 7.89 6.52 3.58
N ILE A 50 6.59 6.45 3.78
CA ILE A 50 5.70 5.74 2.87
C ILE A 50 4.68 6.69 2.28
N SER A 51 4.24 6.39 1.08
CA SER A 51 3.20 7.15 0.42
C SER A 51 1.83 6.75 0.95
N THR A 52 0.97 7.73 1.18
CA THR A 52 -0.44 7.52 1.50
C THR A 52 -1.33 7.74 0.28
N SER A 53 -0.74 7.87 -0.90
CA SER A 53 -1.50 8.07 -2.12
C SER A 53 -2.41 6.89 -2.37
N SER A 54 -3.66 7.18 -2.64
CA SER A 54 -4.62 6.16 -3.04
C SER A 54 -4.60 6.00 -4.55
N PRO A 55 -4.52 4.79 -5.06
CA PRO A 55 -4.62 4.58 -6.49
C PRO A 55 -6.00 5.00 -6.99
N LEU A 56 -6.01 5.62 -8.18
CA LEU A 56 -7.23 6.05 -8.85
C LEU A 56 -7.49 5.15 -10.05
N ILE A 57 -8.67 4.59 -10.11
CA ILE A 57 -9.13 3.84 -11.28
C ILE A 57 -9.51 4.86 -12.35
N THR A 58 -8.81 4.84 -13.46
CA THR A 58 -9.05 5.74 -14.59
C THR A 58 -9.79 5.08 -15.74
N GLN A 59 -9.80 3.75 -15.74
CA GLN A 59 -10.50 2.96 -16.75
C GLN A 59 -11.12 1.74 -16.12
N ALA A 60 -12.38 1.50 -16.44
CA ALA A 60 -13.10 0.28 -16.12
C ALA A 60 -14.02 -0.01 -17.28
N ALA A 61 -13.75 -1.05 -18.05
CA ALA A 61 -14.51 -1.33 -19.26
C ALA A 61 -14.59 -2.83 -19.53
N ALA A 62 -15.68 -3.23 -20.16
CA ALA A 62 -15.81 -4.56 -20.74
C ALA A 62 -15.33 -4.49 -22.19
N ILE A 63 -14.29 -5.23 -22.50
CA ILE A 63 -13.72 -5.29 -23.85
C ILE A 63 -13.71 -6.74 -24.28
N ALA A 64 -14.47 -7.03 -25.32
CA ALA A 64 -14.74 -8.41 -25.76
C ALA A 64 -15.33 -9.20 -24.58
N ASN A 65 -14.69 -10.30 -24.22
CA ASN A 65 -15.13 -11.12 -23.10
C ASN A 65 -14.31 -10.88 -21.82
N ASN A 66 -13.68 -9.71 -21.72
CA ASN A 66 -12.84 -9.38 -20.57
C ASN A 66 -13.28 -8.07 -19.94
N PHE A 67 -13.15 -8.01 -18.63
CA PHE A 67 -13.22 -6.76 -17.89
C PHE A 67 -11.82 -6.23 -17.70
N VAL A 68 -11.59 -5.00 -18.15
CA VAL A 68 -10.29 -4.34 -18.05
C VAL A 68 -10.37 -3.23 -17.03
N LEU A 69 -9.46 -3.26 -16.07
CA LEU A 69 -9.32 -2.25 -15.03
C LEU A 69 -7.93 -1.64 -15.15
N ALA A 70 -7.84 -0.33 -15.19
CA ALA A 70 -6.56 0.37 -15.22
C ALA A 70 -6.63 1.67 -14.43
N GLY A 71 -5.46 2.13 -14.02
CA GLY A 71 -5.38 3.37 -13.26
C GLY A 71 -3.96 3.78 -12.94
N SER A 72 -3.85 4.77 -12.06
CA SER A 72 -2.58 5.38 -11.69
C SER A 72 -2.62 5.87 -10.24
N GLY A 73 -1.52 6.47 -9.77
CA GLY A 73 -1.45 7.07 -8.45
C GLY A 73 -1.11 6.08 -7.33
N GLY A 74 -0.81 4.84 -7.65
CA GLY A 74 -0.25 3.92 -6.67
C GLY A 74 1.19 4.27 -6.33
N THR A 75 1.67 3.72 -5.23
CA THR A 75 3.09 3.86 -4.86
C THR A 75 3.94 3.00 -5.78
N PRO A 76 4.89 3.59 -6.52
CA PRO A 76 5.72 2.83 -7.45
C PRO A 76 6.39 1.62 -6.80
N ASN A 77 6.34 0.49 -7.50
CA ASN A 77 6.94 -0.77 -7.09
C ASN A 77 6.37 -1.38 -5.80
N TRP A 78 5.27 -0.87 -5.27
CA TRP A 78 4.56 -1.48 -4.15
C TRP A 78 3.53 -2.48 -4.64
N ASN A 79 3.23 -3.44 -3.77
CA ASN A 79 2.22 -4.43 -4.09
C ASN A 79 0.82 -3.92 -3.83
N TYR A 80 -0.10 -4.42 -4.61
CA TYR A 80 -1.52 -4.24 -4.38
C TYR A 80 -2.27 -5.54 -4.59
N TYR A 81 -3.39 -5.66 -3.92
CA TYR A 81 -4.26 -6.81 -4.04
C TYR A 81 -5.49 -6.44 -4.85
N LEU A 82 -5.92 -7.37 -5.68
CA LEU A 82 -7.22 -7.32 -6.30
C LEU A 82 -8.17 -8.21 -5.51
N LEU A 83 -9.23 -7.61 -5.06
CA LEU A 83 -10.27 -8.26 -4.29
C LEU A 83 -11.55 -8.29 -5.10
N THR A 84 -12.32 -9.33 -4.91
CA THR A 84 -13.62 -9.47 -5.59
C THR A 84 -14.68 -9.94 -4.62
N ALA A 85 -15.91 -9.51 -4.89
CA ALA A 85 -17.08 -9.96 -4.17
C ALA A 85 -18.29 -9.92 -5.09
N THR A 86 -19.29 -10.73 -4.79
CA THR A 86 -20.59 -10.68 -5.47
C THR A 86 -21.61 -9.81 -4.77
N ASN A 87 -21.23 -9.30 -3.60
CA ASN A 87 -22.08 -8.40 -2.81
C ASN A 87 -21.24 -7.23 -2.29
N VAL A 88 -21.56 -6.03 -2.71
CA VAL A 88 -20.79 -4.83 -2.35
C VAL A 88 -20.96 -4.44 -0.88
N THR A 89 -21.98 -4.93 -0.20
CA THR A 89 -22.21 -4.62 1.22
C THR A 89 -21.34 -5.45 2.15
N GLN A 90 -20.63 -6.45 1.65
CA GLN A 90 -19.70 -7.21 2.46
C GLN A 90 -18.51 -6.35 2.87
N PRO A 91 -18.03 -6.46 4.12
CA PRO A 91 -16.82 -5.78 4.52
C PRO A 91 -15.62 -6.28 3.70
N ALA A 92 -14.67 -5.39 3.45
CA ALA A 92 -13.51 -5.71 2.60
C ALA A 92 -12.72 -6.94 3.09
N SER A 93 -12.77 -7.23 4.38
CA SER A 93 -12.12 -8.42 4.95
C SER A 93 -12.73 -9.75 4.48
N GLN A 94 -13.95 -9.71 3.95
CA GLN A 94 -14.63 -10.90 3.42
C GLN A 94 -14.55 -11.00 1.90
N TRP A 95 -13.92 -10.03 1.24
CA TRP A 95 -13.71 -10.10 -0.18
C TRP A 95 -12.60 -11.08 -0.51
N THR A 96 -12.75 -11.79 -1.61
CA THR A 96 -11.78 -12.78 -2.04
C THR A 96 -10.65 -12.11 -2.80
N ARG A 97 -9.42 -12.34 -2.38
CA ARG A 97 -8.24 -11.88 -3.12
C ARG A 97 -8.01 -12.79 -4.31
N ILE A 98 -8.07 -12.23 -5.50
CA ILE A 98 -7.90 -12.98 -6.74
C ILE A 98 -6.53 -12.76 -7.38
N ALA A 99 -5.83 -11.69 -7.05
CA ALA A 99 -4.50 -11.43 -7.57
C ALA A 99 -3.70 -10.54 -6.62
N THR A 100 -2.39 -10.69 -6.71
CA THR A 100 -1.40 -9.80 -6.11
C THR A 100 -0.52 -9.29 -7.23
N ASN A 101 -0.48 -8.00 -7.43
CA ASN A 101 0.30 -7.35 -8.48
C ASN A 101 1.14 -6.23 -7.89
N THR A 102 2.02 -5.67 -8.69
CA THR A 102 2.89 -4.56 -8.30
C THR A 102 2.58 -3.36 -9.17
N PHE A 103 2.50 -2.17 -8.56
CA PHE A 103 2.38 -0.93 -9.31
C PHE A 103 3.63 -0.73 -10.17
N GLY A 104 3.41 -0.21 -11.36
CA GLY A 104 4.52 0.15 -12.25
C GLY A 104 5.41 1.25 -11.66
N PRO A 105 6.53 1.55 -12.32
CA PRO A 105 7.50 2.54 -11.84
C PRO A 105 6.94 3.96 -11.76
N THR A 106 5.82 4.23 -12.38
CA THR A 106 5.10 5.52 -12.31
C THR A 106 3.82 5.44 -11.48
N GLY A 107 3.60 4.33 -10.76
CA GLY A 107 2.39 4.13 -9.97
C GLY A 107 1.18 3.68 -10.79
N GLY A 108 1.37 3.32 -12.04
CA GLY A 108 0.31 2.80 -12.90
C GLY A 108 0.01 1.34 -12.61
N PHE A 109 -1.19 0.92 -12.96
CA PHE A 109 -1.62 -0.48 -12.86
C PHE A 109 -2.63 -0.81 -13.93
N SER A 110 -2.69 -2.09 -14.28
CA SER A 110 -3.75 -2.63 -15.13
C SER A 110 -4.03 -4.07 -14.75
N TYR A 111 -5.26 -4.48 -14.97
CA TYR A 111 -5.69 -5.85 -14.71
C TYR A 111 -6.80 -6.23 -15.68
N THR A 112 -6.72 -7.43 -16.20
CA THR A 112 -7.72 -7.97 -17.09
C THR A 112 -8.29 -9.26 -16.49
N ASN A 113 -9.60 -9.34 -16.40
CA ASN A 113 -10.29 -10.51 -15.87
C ASN A 113 -11.33 -11.01 -16.87
N PRO A 114 -11.34 -12.28 -17.20
CA PRO A 114 -12.38 -12.82 -18.04
C PRO A 114 -13.76 -12.63 -17.42
N ILE A 115 -14.72 -12.24 -18.23
CA ILE A 115 -16.11 -12.09 -17.78
C ILE A 115 -16.75 -13.47 -17.78
N ASN A 116 -17.25 -13.87 -16.62
CA ASN A 116 -18.01 -15.11 -16.51
C ASN A 116 -19.50 -14.79 -16.72
N PRO A 117 -20.10 -15.20 -17.84
CA PRO A 117 -21.50 -14.87 -18.12
C PRO A 117 -22.48 -15.55 -17.17
N ALA A 118 -22.04 -16.53 -16.40
CA ALA A 118 -22.88 -17.14 -15.39
C ALA A 118 -23.01 -16.31 -14.10
N MET A 119 -22.19 -15.27 -13.96
CA MET A 119 -22.24 -14.39 -12.79
C MET A 119 -23.03 -13.13 -13.14
N SER A 120 -24.10 -12.86 -12.40
CA SER A 120 -24.94 -11.70 -12.64
C SER A 120 -24.27 -10.39 -12.24
N GLN A 121 -23.34 -10.44 -11.31
CA GLN A 121 -22.59 -9.25 -10.87
C GLN A 121 -21.27 -9.66 -10.22
N LEU A 122 -20.28 -8.79 -10.37
CA LEU A 122 -18.97 -8.93 -9.76
C LEU A 122 -18.42 -7.56 -9.43
N PHE A 123 -18.00 -7.38 -8.19
CA PHE A 123 -17.38 -6.15 -7.74
C PHE A 123 -15.88 -6.37 -7.60
N LEU A 124 -15.10 -5.38 -7.96
CA LEU A 124 -13.64 -5.41 -7.88
C LEU A 124 -13.16 -4.24 -7.03
N GLN A 125 -12.17 -4.51 -6.22
CA GLN A 125 -11.55 -3.50 -5.36
C GLN A 125 -10.04 -3.66 -5.41
N ILE A 126 -9.33 -2.53 -5.37
CA ILE A 126 -7.89 -2.50 -5.19
C ILE A 126 -7.60 -2.16 -3.75
N GLN A 127 -6.75 -2.96 -3.13
CA GLN A 127 -6.26 -2.73 -1.79
C GLN A 127 -4.74 -2.61 -1.84
N VAL A 128 -4.22 -1.50 -1.36
CA VAL A 128 -2.77 -1.30 -1.25
C VAL A 128 -2.25 -2.03 -0.02
N GLN A 129 -1.09 -2.66 -0.17
CA GLN A 129 -0.45 -3.41 0.90
C GLN A 129 0.20 -2.47 1.92
#